data_60c43e4276514d08b50d91879acfcc0f
#
_entry.id   60c43e4276514d08b50d91879acfcc0f
#
_cell.length_a   1.000
_cell.length_b   1.000
_cell.length_c   1.000
_cell.angle_alpha   90.00
_cell.angle_beta   90.00
_cell.angle_gamma   90.00
#
_symmetry.space_group_name_H-M   'P 1'
#
loop_
_entity.id
_entity.type
_entity.pdbx_description
1 polymer ?
#
loop_
_entity_poly.entity_id
_entity_poly.type
_entity_poly.pdbx_seq_one_letter_code
_entity_poly.pdbx_strand_id
1 'polypeptide(L)'
;EDGTLVANGTLATSDADAADTPTFTAQTGTAGTYGSFDVTAGGDWTYNLDNAAAQSLNGGETVTETFTVTANTADGESVSQSVTVTVTGSEDAPIITGTATGAVAEDGALVANGTLATSDADAADSPTFTAQTGVAGTYGSFDVTAGGDWTYNLDNAAAQSLNGGETVTETFTVSATTADGETVSQSVTVTVTGTEDAPIITGTASGVVAEDGTLLANGTLATSDADAADTPTFTAQTGTAGTY
;
A
#
# COMPACT_ATOMS: atom_id res chain seq x y z
N GLU A 1 6.18 10.89 20.92
CA GLU A 1 7.26 9.93 21.07
C GLU A 1 8.35 10.15 20.02
N ASP A 2 8.05 10.57 18.84
CA ASP A 2 9.05 10.76 17.78
C ASP A 2 9.94 12.02 17.93
N GLY A 3 9.81 12.70 19.05
CA GLY A 3 10.54 13.92 19.37
C GLY A 3 11.65 13.74 20.41
N THR A 4 11.42 14.27 21.60
CA THR A 4 12.38 14.21 22.71
C THR A 4 12.27 12.87 23.44
N LEU A 5 13.28 12.01 23.32
CA LEU A 5 13.29 10.67 23.89
C LEU A 5 13.88 10.60 25.32
N VAL A 6 14.32 11.71 25.85
CA VAL A 6 14.92 11.77 27.19
C VAL A 6 14.39 12.95 28.00
N ALA A 7 13.86 12.68 29.18
CA ALA A 7 13.56 13.70 30.16
C ALA A 7 14.55 13.58 31.33
N ASN A 8 14.93 14.69 31.94
CA ASN A 8 15.86 14.69 33.07
C ASN A 8 15.58 15.86 34.04
N GLY A 9 16.12 15.76 35.21
CA GLY A 9 16.04 16.82 36.22
C GLY A 9 16.89 16.46 37.45
N THR A 10 16.84 17.32 38.43
CA THR A 10 17.60 17.15 39.69
C THR A 10 16.66 17.36 40.88
N LEU A 11 16.67 16.42 41.80
CA LEU A 11 16.04 16.54 43.11
C LEU A 11 17.10 17.02 44.14
N ALA A 12 16.67 17.78 45.09
CA ALA A 12 17.48 18.17 46.25
C ALA A 12 16.84 17.66 47.53
N THR A 13 17.68 17.33 48.48
CA THR A 13 17.26 16.93 49.83
C THR A 13 18.06 17.72 50.85
N SER A 14 17.46 18.00 52.03
CA SER A 14 18.10 18.68 53.13
C SER A 14 17.54 18.17 54.45
N ASP A 15 18.37 18.22 55.48
CA ASP A 15 17.98 17.97 56.84
C ASP A 15 18.20 19.22 57.71
N ALA A 16 17.43 19.35 58.80
CA ALA A 16 17.58 20.45 59.75
C ALA A 16 18.77 20.22 60.67
N ASP A 17 19.15 18.96 60.93
CA ASP A 17 20.28 18.59 61.77
C ASP A 17 21.59 18.70 60.97
N ALA A 18 22.47 19.61 61.41
CA ALA A 18 23.66 20.00 60.64
C ALA A 18 24.66 18.85 60.41
N ALA A 19 24.55 17.75 61.17
CA ALA A 19 25.36 16.55 60.97
C ALA A 19 24.84 15.58 59.97
N ASP A 20 23.57 15.72 59.57
CA ASP A 20 22.91 14.79 58.62
C ASP A 20 22.95 15.31 57.20
N THR A 21 23.44 14.46 56.32
CA THR A 21 23.48 14.71 54.88
C THR A 21 22.67 13.62 54.16
N PRO A 22 21.36 13.83 53.93
CA PRO A 22 20.55 12.85 53.24
C PRO A 22 21.07 12.58 51.82
N THR A 23 21.00 11.32 51.40
CA THR A 23 21.34 10.91 50.05
C THR A 23 20.22 10.11 49.45
N PHE A 24 20.01 10.21 48.12
CA PHE A 24 19.00 9.42 47.43
C PHE A 24 19.45 7.97 47.31
N THR A 25 18.49 7.05 47.43
CA THR A 25 18.68 5.65 47.00
C THR A 25 18.77 5.62 45.49
N ALA A 26 19.95 5.34 44.96
CA ALA A 26 20.14 5.25 43.50
C ALA A 26 19.29 4.13 42.91
N GLN A 27 18.68 4.39 41.75
CA GLN A 27 17.93 3.45 40.95
C GLN A 27 18.50 3.46 39.53
N THR A 28 18.53 2.29 38.89
CA THR A 28 19.04 2.14 37.54
C THR A 28 18.10 1.24 36.72
N GLY A 29 17.61 1.75 35.61
CA GLY A 29 16.74 1.00 34.71
C GLY A 29 15.41 0.58 35.33
N THR A 30 14.85 1.39 36.27
CA THR A 30 13.54 1.12 36.84
C THR A 30 12.49 1.18 35.69
N ALA A 31 11.88 0.03 35.40
CA ALA A 31 10.96 -0.08 34.27
C ALA A 31 9.68 0.71 34.52
N GLY A 32 9.31 1.52 33.52
CA GLY A 32 7.98 2.05 33.32
C GLY A 32 7.24 1.23 32.23
N THR A 33 6.08 1.71 31.81
CA THR A 33 5.33 1.13 30.69
C THR A 33 5.94 1.54 29.36
N TYR A 34 6.37 2.79 29.26
CA TYR A 34 6.87 3.41 28.04
C TYR A 34 8.35 3.76 28.08
N GLY A 35 9.07 3.39 29.17
CA GLY A 35 10.49 3.70 29.26
C GLY A 35 11.13 3.22 30.52
N SER A 36 12.29 3.78 30.85
CA SER A 36 13.05 3.45 32.06
C SER A 36 13.53 4.69 32.77
N PHE A 37 13.55 4.61 34.10
CA PHE A 37 13.93 5.68 35.02
C PHE A 37 15.20 5.35 35.78
N ASP A 38 16.10 6.32 35.86
CA ASP A 38 17.33 6.28 36.62
C ASP A 38 17.37 7.47 37.61
N VAL A 39 17.92 7.27 38.78
CA VAL A 39 18.26 8.37 39.71
C VAL A 39 19.58 8.07 40.42
N THR A 40 20.44 9.07 40.48
CA THR A 40 21.72 8.98 41.19
C THR A 40 21.56 9.25 42.67
N ALA A 41 22.57 8.90 43.48
CA ALA A 41 22.63 9.26 44.91
C ALA A 41 22.65 10.78 45.12
N GLY A 42 23.07 11.56 44.15
CA GLY A 42 23.05 13.03 44.16
C GLY A 42 21.70 13.66 43.81
N GLY A 43 20.73 12.88 43.35
CA GLY A 43 19.40 13.34 42.99
C GLY A 43 19.20 13.68 41.50
N ASP A 44 20.24 13.54 40.68
CA ASP A 44 20.06 13.68 39.23
C ASP A 44 19.31 12.48 38.70
N TRP A 45 18.21 12.74 38.00
CA TRP A 45 17.38 11.69 37.42
C TRP A 45 17.27 11.84 35.92
N THR A 46 17.09 10.71 35.26
CA THR A 46 16.88 10.62 33.81
C THR A 46 15.76 9.60 33.53
N TYR A 47 14.88 9.94 32.64
CA TYR A 47 13.91 9.02 32.04
C TYR A 47 14.23 8.85 30.57
N ASN A 48 14.37 7.60 30.12
CA ASN A 48 14.63 7.24 28.73
C ASN A 48 13.37 6.59 28.17
N LEU A 49 12.74 7.23 27.21
CA LEU A 49 11.57 6.72 26.52
C LEU A 49 11.95 5.55 25.61
N ASP A 50 11.21 4.47 25.68
CA ASP A 50 11.20 3.40 24.66
C ASP A 50 10.21 3.82 23.57
N ASN A 51 10.73 4.38 22.48
CA ASN A 51 9.91 4.87 21.37
C ASN A 51 9.04 3.77 20.77
N ALA A 52 9.53 2.53 20.71
CA ALA A 52 8.77 1.43 20.16
C ALA A 52 7.56 1.03 21.03
N ALA A 53 7.69 1.18 22.36
CA ALA A 53 6.56 0.93 23.27
C ALA A 53 5.52 2.05 23.21
N ALA A 54 5.94 3.27 22.87
CA ALA A 54 5.10 4.47 22.87
C ALA A 54 4.32 4.70 21.56
N GLN A 55 4.70 4.04 20.46
CA GLN A 55 4.08 4.18 19.12
C GLN A 55 2.55 3.95 19.08
N SER A 56 1.99 3.28 20.08
CA SER A 56 0.54 3.06 20.14
C SER A 56 -0.24 4.22 20.78
N LEU A 57 0.44 5.28 21.18
CA LEU A 57 -0.19 6.49 21.73
C LEU A 57 -0.60 7.41 20.58
N ASN A 58 -1.88 7.69 20.51
CA ASN A 58 -2.42 8.56 19.44
C ASN A 58 -1.85 9.98 19.53
N GLY A 59 -1.85 10.68 18.42
CA GLY A 59 -1.35 12.05 18.34
C GLY A 59 -1.95 12.97 19.39
N GLY A 60 -1.08 13.54 20.24
CA GLY A 60 -1.48 14.40 21.36
C GLY A 60 -2.05 13.66 22.58
N GLU A 61 -2.18 12.34 22.55
CA GLU A 61 -2.48 11.56 23.76
C GLU A 61 -1.38 11.73 24.78
N THR A 62 -1.75 11.86 26.05
CA THR A 62 -0.80 12.00 27.15
C THR A 62 -1.01 10.92 28.18
N VAL A 63 0.07 10.23 28.53
CA VAL A 63 0.11 9.30 29.65
C VAL A 63 1.15 9.75 30.68
N THR A 64 0.93 9.38 31.91
CA THR A 64 1.81 9.80 33.04
C THR A 64 2.39 8.58 33.69
N GLU A 65 3.71 8.54 33.79
CA GLU A 65 4.45 7.56 34.60
C GLU A 65 4.96 8.20 35.91
N THR A 66 4.94 7.43 36.97
CA THR A 66 5.31 7.94 38.30
C THR A 66 6.33 7.01 38.95
N PHE A 67 7.45 7.57 39.33
CA PHE A 67 8.55 6.86 39.99
C PHE A 67 8.76 7.41 41.41
N THR A 68 8.83 6.51 42.39
CA THR A 68 9.09 6.92 43.76
C THR A 68 10.58 6.92 44.02
N VAL A 69 11.10 8.06 44.46
CA VAL A 69 12.49 8.25 44.86
C VAL A 69 12.55 8.47 46.37
N THR A 70 13.47 7.80 47.06
CA THR A 70 13.63 7.88 48.50
C THR A 70 15.02 8.42 48.87
N ALA A 71 15.06 9.39 49.73
CA ALA A 71 16.29 9.87 50.35
C ALA A 71 16.38 9.39 51.82
N ASN A 72 17.56 9.03 52.24
CA ASN A 72 17.82 8.50 53.57
C ASN A 72 18.99 9.24 54.24
N THR A 73 18.91 9.40 55.57
CA THR A 73 20.00 9.85 56.42
C THR A 73 20.82 8.65 56.94
N ALA A 74 21.98 8.92 57.49
CA ALA A 74 22.85 7.87 58.00
C ALA A 74 22.31 7.20 59.32
N ASP A 75 21.47 7.90 60.06
CA ASP A 75 20.79 7.40 61.22
C ASP A 75 19.48 6.67 60.97
N GLY A 76 19.05 6.60 59.72
CA GLY A 76 17.92 5.76 59.22
C GLY A 76 16.61 6.47 59.04
N GLU A 77 16.56 7.79 59.06
CA GLU A 77 15.39 8.55 58.63
C GLU A 77 15.25 8.49 57.12
N SER A 78 14.01 8.54 56.63
CA SER A 78 13.73 8.47 55.20
C SER A 78 12.57 9.36 54.78
N VAL A 79 12.68 9.93 53.59
CA VAL A 79 11.63 10.68 52.95
C VAL A 79 11.51 10.24 51.49
N SER A 80 10.29 10.15 50.97
CA SER A 80 10.03 9.77 49.58
C SER A 80 9.35 10.89 48.80
N GLN A 81 9.72 11.02 47.53
CA GLN A 81 9.17 11.96 46.57
C GLN A 81 8.80 11.22 45.28
N SER A 82 7.67 11.57 44.69
CA SER A 82 7.30 11.08 43.39
C SER A 82 7.87 11.98 42.28
N VAL A 83 8.52 11.37 41.31
CA VAL A 83 8.88 11.99 40.05
C VAL A 83 7.83 11.55 39.00
N THR A 84 7.21 12.52 38.35
CA THR A 84 6.19 12.29 37.39
C THR A 84 6.72 12.68 36.02
N VAL A 85 6.64 11.76 35.06
CA VAL A 85 7.01 11.98 33.64
C VAL A 85 5.75 11.87 32.81
N THR A 86 5.51 12.85 31.95
CA THR A 86 4.42 12.83 30.96
C THR A 86 5.00 12.40 29.62
N VAL A 87 4.48 11.35 29.06
CA VAL A 87 4.74 10.89 27.69
C VAL A 87 3.61 11.40 26.82
N THR A 88 3.94 11.99 25.68
CA THR A 88 2.96 12.50 24.71
C THR A 88 3.14 11.75 23.40
N GLY A 89 2.06 11.21 22.86
CA GLY A 89 2.00 10.57 21.56
C GLY A 89 2.16 11.58 20.42
N SER A 90 2.75 11.13 19.33
CA SER A 90 2.76 11.80 18.03
C SER A 90 1.83 11.05 17.09
N GLU A 91 1.38 11.69 16.06
CA GLU A 91 0.58 11.07 15.00
C GLU A 91 1.50 10.28 14.07
N ASP A 92 1.20 9.01 13.89
CA ASP A 92 1.88 8.12 12.93
C ASP A 92 1.08 8.03 11.62
N ALA A 93 1.77 7.91 10.50
CA ALA A 93 1.11 7.81 9.21
C ALA A 93 0.72 6.35 8.89
N PRO A 94 -0.50 6.11 8.38
CA PRO A 94 -0.95 4.77 8.02
C PRO A 94 -0.10 4.18 6.89
N ILE A 95 -0.01 2.85 6.84
CA ILE A 95 0.69 2.12 5.78
C ILE A 95 -0.25 1.21 5.02
N ILE A 96 0.05 0.99 3.72
CA ILE A 96 -0.64 0.00 2.88
C ILE A 96 0.33 -1.14 2.56
N THR A 97 -0.15 -2.37 2.70
CA THR A 97 0.57 -3.61 2.38
C THR A 97 -0.31 -4.51 1.51
N GLY A 98 0.21 -5.65 1.07
CA GLY A 98 -0.57 -6.65 0.32
C GLY A 98 -0.21 -6.75 -1.15
N THR A 99 -1.11 -7.31 -1.95
CA THR A 99 -0.89 -7.59 -3.38
C THR A 99 -1.29 -6.38 -4.21
N ALA A 100 -0.31 -5.65 -4.73
CA ALA A 100 -0.48 -4.44 -5.54
C ALA A 100 -0.17 -4.67 -7.04
N THR A 101 -0.06 -5.93 -7.48
CA THR A 101 0.23 -6.27 -8.89
C THR A 101 -0.71 -7.36 -9.38
N GLY A 102 -1.09 -7.29 -10.66
CA GLY A 102 -1.88 -8.30 -11.34
C GLY A 102 -1.46 -8.48 -12.79
N ALA A 103 -1.96 -9.53 -13.42
CA ALA A 103 -1.74 -9.79 -14.84
C ALA A 103 -3.02 -10.35 -15.46
N VAL A 104 -3.30 -9.90 -16.68
CA VAL A 104 -4.37 -10.38 -17.54
C VAL A 104 -3.81 -10.65 -18.93
N ALA A 105 -4.51 -11.46 -19.71
CA ALA A 105 -4.15 -11.74 -21.09
C ALA A 105 -5.40 -11.68 -21.95
N GLU A 106 -5.26 -11.06 -23.11
CA GLU A 106 -6.23 -11.09 -24.18
C GLU A 106 -6.54 -12.54 -24.55
N ASP A 107 -7.80 -12.82 -24.83
CA ASP A 107 -8.34 -14.16 -25.14
C ASP A 107 -8.02 -15.26 -24.12
N GLY A 108 -7.53 -14.85 -22.93
CA GLY A 108 -7.11 -15.72 -21.83
C GLY A 108 -7.73 -15.34 -20.49
N ALA A 109 -6.89 -15.02 -19.53
CA ALA A 109 -7.32 -14.58 -18.20
C ALA A 109 -7.76 -13.10 -18.24
N LEU A 110 -9.06 -12.86 -18.27
CA LEU A 110 -9.64 -11.51 -18.40
C LEU A 110 -9.78 -10.77 -17.06
N VAL A 111 -9.49 -11.40 -15.94
CA VAL A 111 -9.66 -10.81 -14.61
C VAL A 111 -8.40 -11.00 -13.79
N ALA A 112 -7.91 -9.91 -13.20
CA ALA A 112 -6.92 -9.93 -12.14
C ALA A 112 -7.54 -9.40 -10.85
N ASN A 113 -7.09 -9.91 -9.73
CA ASN A 113 -7.56 -9.48 -8.41
C ASN A 113 -6.44 -9.59 -7.38
N GLY A 114 -6.63 -8.92 -6.25
CA GLY A 114 -5.74 -9.00 -5.10
C GLY A 114 -6.37 -8.34 -3.88
N THR A 115 -5.66 -8.40 -2.78
CA THR A 115 -6.08 -7.79 -1.52
C THR A 115 -4.97 -6.89 -0.99
N LEU A 116 -5.32 -5.67 -0.67
CA LEU A 116 -4.52 -4.71 0.09
C LEU A 116 -5.00 -4.73 1.54
N ALA A 117 -4.11 -4.42 2.45
CA ALA A 117 -4.41 -4.22 3.87
C ALA A 117 -3.81 -2.90 4.34
N THR A 118 -4.45 -2.28 5.30
CA THR A 118 -3.96 -1.08 5.97
C THR A 118 -3.64 -1.38 7.42
N SER A 119 -2.68 -0.68 7.98
CA SER A 119 -2.43 -0.64 9.43
C SER A 119 -1.89 0.72 9.81
N ASP A 120 -2.11 1.06 11.06
CA ASP A 120 -1.55 2.21 11.73
C ASP A 120 -0.86 1.79 13.01
N ALA A 121 0.12 2.58 13.49
CA ALA A 121 0.76 2.35 14.77
C ALA A 121 -0.10 2.92 15.91
N ASP A 122 -0.79 4.02 15.67
CA ASP A 122 -1.73 4.64 16.60
C ASP A 122 -2.91 3.73 16.91
N ALA A 123 -3.13 3.42 18.20
CA ALA A 123 -4.09 2.39 18.61
C ALA A 123 -5.57 2.73 18.30
N ALA A 124 -5.90 4.03 18.19
CA ALA A 124 -7.25 4.47 17.84
C ALA A 124 -7.51 4.46 16.34
N ASP A 125 -6.46 4.42 15.52
CA ASP A 125 -6.59 4.58 14.09
C ASP A 125 -6.82 3.26 13.37
N SER A 126 -7.87 3.28 12.56
CA SER A 126 -8.29 2.17 11.72
C SER A 126 -8.48 2.68 10.30
N PRO A 127 -7.40 2.76 9.50
CA PRO A 127 -7.47 3.27 8.15
C PRO A 127 -8.41 2.43 7.28
N THR A 128 -9.20 3.07 6.43
CA THR A 128 -10.09 2.39 5.48
C THR A 128 -9.83 2.88 4.06
N PHE A 129 -9.95 1.97 3.08
CA PHE A 129 -9.78 2.33 1.69
C PHE A 129 -10.97 3.17 1.19
N THR A 130 -10.64 4.16 0.34
CA THR A 130 -11.66 4.84 -0.46
C THR A 130 -12.09 3.89 -1.57
N ALA A 131 -13.32 3.37 -1.48
CA ALA A 131 -13.87 2.46 -2.48
C ALA A 131 -13.97 3.16 -3.85
N GLN A 132 -13.60 2.43 -4.90
CA GLN A 132 -13.69 2.88 -6.29
C GLN A 132 -14.42 1.81 -7.09
N THR A 133 -15.24 2.24 -8.07
CA THR A 133 -16.01 1.31 -8.91
C THR A 133 -15.95 1.76 -10.36
N GLY A 134 -15.56 0.84 -11.24
CA GLY A 134 -15.52 1.08 -12.68
C GLY A 134 -14.55 2.18 -13.10
N VAL A 135 -13.42 2.34 -12.41
CA VAL A 135 -12.38 3.30 -12.83
C VAL A 135 -11.83 2.85 -14.16
N ALA A 136 -12.05 3.65 -15.21
CA ALA A 136 -11.65 3.30 -16.55
C ALA A 136 -10.14 3.33 -16.74
N GLY A 137 -9.59 2.24 -17.26
CA GLY A 137 -8.28 2.16 -17.87
C GLY A 137 -8.37 2.32 -19.40
N THR A 138 -7.27 2.08 -20.08
CA THR A 138 -7.25 2.01 -21.57
C THR A 138 -7.84 0.70 -22.07
N TYR A 139 -7.54 -0.39 -21.37
CA TYR A 139 -7.90 -1.75 -21.78
C TYR A 139 -8.89 -2.41 -20.83
N GLY A 140 -9.37 -1.73 -19.80
CA GLY A 140 -10.30 -2.33 -18.86
C GLY A 140 -10.80 -1.40 -17.77
N SER A 141 -11.29 -1.97 -16.69
CA SER A 141 -11.81 -1.22 -15.56
C SER A 141 -11.32 -1.81 -14.23
N PHE A 142 -11.14 -0.93 -13.25
CA PHE A 142 -10.64 -1.25 -11.93
C PHE A 142 -11.67 -0.92 -10.85
N ASP A 143 -11.79 -1.82 -9.90
CA ASP A 143 -12.60 -1.67 -8.70
C ASP A 143 -11.75 -1.94 -7.46
N VAL A 144 -12.00 -1.21 -6.36
CA VAL A 144 -11.48 -1.54 -5.03
C VAL A 144 -12.55 -1.29 -3.98
N THR A 145 -12.67 -2.23 -3.04
CA THR A 145 -13.61 -2.13 -1.92
C THR A 145 -13.01 -1.34 -0.77
N ALA A 146 -13.85 -0.88 0.17
CA ALA A 146 -13.38 -0.28 1.42
C ALA A 146 -12.54 -1.24 2.29
N GLY A 147 -12.64 -2.54 2.08
CA GLY A 147 -11.83 -3.57 2.73
C GLY A 147 -10.49 -3.86 2.05
N GLY A 148 -10.20 -3.23 0.89
CA GLY A 148 -8.95 -3.39 0.16
C GLY A 148 -8.93 -4.49 -0.88
N ASP A 149 -10.02 -5.25 -1.07
CA ASP A 149 -10.12 -6.20 -2.17
C ASP A 149 -10.28 -5.44 -3.48
N TRP A 150 -9.40 -5.68 -4.43
CA TRP A 150 -9.45 -5.06 -5.73
C TRP A 150 -9.59 -6.08 -6.85
N THR A 151 -10.22 -5.62 -7.96
CA THR A 151 -10.44 -6.39 -9.17
C THR A 151 -10.19 -5.51 -10.38
N TYR A 152 -9.49 -6.02 -11.35
CA TYR A 152 -9.37 -5.45 -12.68
C TYR A 152 -10.04 -6.39 -13.70
N ASN A 153 -10.91 -5.82 -14.55
CA ASN A 153 -11.62 -6.53 -15.60
C ASN A 153 -11.13 -6.01 -16.96
N LEU A 154 -10.48 -6.87 -17.73
CA LEU A 154 -10.03 -6.56 -19.09
C LEU A 154 -11.23 -6.45 -20.03
N ASP A 155 -11.31 -5.39 -20.80
CA ASP A 155 -12.13 -5.31 -21.99
C ASP A 155 -11.38 -6.00 -23.15
N ASN A 156 -11.73 -7.25 -23.40
CA ASN A 156 -11.06 -8.06 -24.42
C ASN A 156 -11.14 -7.40 -25.81
N ALA A 157 -12.22 -6.69 -26.11
CA ALA A 157 -12.38 -6.01 -27.41
C ALA A 157 -11.43 -4.81 -27.56
N ALA A 158 -11.13 -4.11 -26.46
CA ALA A 158 -10.17 -3.02 -26.47
C ALA A 158 -8.72 -3.52 -26.60
N ALA A 159 -8.44 -4.72 -26.12
CA ALA A 159 -7.09 -5.32 -26.12
C ALA A 159 -6.70 -5.96 -27.46
N GLN A 160 -7.67 -6.28 -28.35
CA GLN A 160 -7.46 -6.97 -29.64
C GLN A 160 -6.43 -6.30 -30.59
N SER A 161 -6.06 -5.07 -30.34
CA SER A 161 -5.02 -4.39 -31.13
C SER A 161 -3.59 -4.62 -30.59
N LEU A 162 -3.44 -5.32 -29.49
CA LEU A 162 -2.13 -5.68 -28.91
C LEU A 162 -1.57 -6.89 -29.64
N ASN A 163 -0.38 -6.75 -30.18
CA ASN A 163 0.28 -7.85 -30.91
C ASN A 163 0.62 -9.01 -29.97
N GLY A 164 0.73 -10.21 -30.53
CA GLY A 164 1.07 -11.39 -29.75
C GLY A 164 2.33 -11.24 -28.90
N GLY A 165 2.17 -11.34 -27.59
CA GLY A 165 3.23 -11.15 -26.61
C GLY A 165 3.58 -9.69 -26.28
N GLU A 166 2.91 -8.72 -26.88
CA GLU A 166 3.03 -7.32 -26.45
C GLU A 166 2.48 -7.16 -25.05
N THR A 167 3.17 -6.35 -24.23
CA THR A 167 2.74 -6.08 -22.85
C THR A 167 2.58 -4.59 -22.62
N VAL A 168 1.46 -4.22 -22.02
CA VAL A 168 1.19 -2.86 -21.54
C VAL A 168 0.86 -2.90 -20.06
N THR A 169 1.12 -1.81 -19.35
CA THR A 169 0.87 -1.71 -17.91
C THR A 169 -0.14 -0.61 -17.64
N GLU A 170 -1.21 -0.93 -16.94
CA GLU A 170 -2.16 0.03 -16.39
C GLU A 170 -1.89 0.23 -14.89
N THR A 171 -2.09 1.45 -14.42
CA THR A 171 -1.79 1.82 -13.04
C THR A 171 -2.96 2.57 -12.44
N PHE A 172 -3.43 2.11 -11.29
CA PHE A 172 -4.52 2.69 -10.53
C PHE A 172 -4.04 3.10 -9.15
N THR A 173 -4.40 4.31 -8.71
CA THR A 173 -4.05 4.77 -7.37
C THR A 173 -5.18 4.45 -6.41
N VAL A 174 -4.84 3.76 -5.33
CA VAL A 174 -5.73 3.43 -4.22
C VAL A 174 -5.29 4.24 -3.01
N SER A 175 -6.22 4.82 -2.28
CA SER A 175 -5.96 5.60 -1.07
C SER A 175 -6.71 5.02 0.12
N ALA A 176 -6.08 5.07 1.28
CA ALA A 176 -6.70 4.78 2.57
C ALA A 176 -6.59 6.00 3.49
N THR A 177 -7.61 6.20 4.32
CA THR A 177 -7.70 7.37 5.21
C THR A 177 -8.11 6.92 6.61
N THR A 178 -7.47 7.49 7.63
CA THR A 178 -7.81 7.36 9.06
C THR A 178 -9.03 8.22 9.41
N ALA A 179 -9.57 8.03 10.62
CA ALA A 179 -10.75 8.78 11.09
C ALA A 179 -10.45 10.27 11.31
N ASP A 180 -9.24 10.61 11.67
CA ASP A 180 -8.73 11.98 11.88
C ASP A 180 -8.28 12.67 10.59
N GLY A 181 -8.17 11.93 9.47
CA GLY A 181 -8.01 12.48 8.13
C GLY A 181 -6.63 12.28 7.50
N GLU A 182 -5.74 11.52 8.12
CA GLU A 182 -4.49 11.13 7.48
C GLU A 182 -4.75 10.23 6.28
N THR A 183 -3.93 10.34 5.26
CA THR A 183 -4.14 9.62 4.00
C THR A 183 -2.83 9.04 3.48
N VAL A 184 -2.86 7.77 3.14
CA VAL A 184 -1.80 7.06 2.41
C VAL A 184 -2.30 6.59 1.06
N SER A 185 -1.42 6.52 0.06
CA SER A 185 -1.76 6.04 -1.28
C SER A 185 -0.79 4.97 -1.76
N GLN A 186 -1.33 4.00 -2.50
CA GLN A 186 -0.59 2.91 -3.12
C GLN A 186 -1.01 2.76 -4.58
N SER A 187 -0.04 2.55 -5.48
CA SER A 187 -0.32 2.20 -6.86
C SER A 187 -0.55 0.69 -7.00
N VAL A 188 -1.64 0.31 -7.64
CA VAL A 188 -1.89 -1.05 -8.13
C VAL A 188 -1.57 -1.07 -9.63
N THR A 189 -0.73 -2.01 -10.05
CA THR A 189 -0.30 -2.15 -11.45
C THR A 189 -0.80 -3.46 -12.03
N VAL A 190 -1.40 -3.39 -13.22
CA VAL A 190 -1.88 -4.56 -13.95
C VAL A 190 -1.18 -4.62 -15.30
N THR A 191 -0.54 -5.75 -15.58
CA THR A 191 0.06 -6.04 -16.89
C THR A 191 -0.97 -6.70 -17.78
N VAL A 192 -1.23 -6.11 -18.93
CA VAL A 192 -2.07 -6.66 -20.01
C VAL A 192 -1.13 -7.23 -21.07
N THR A 193 -1.37 -8.48 -21.47
CA THR A 193 -0.58 -9.16 -22.51
C THR A 193 -1.46 -9.46 -23.71
N GLY A 194 -1.04 -9.04 -24.91
CA GLY A 194 -1.68 -9.35 -26.18
C GLY A 194 -1.48 -10.80 -26.61
N THR A 195 -2.41 -11.32 -27.35
CA THR A 195 -2.38 -12.66 -27.97
C THR A 195 -2.43 -12.48 -29.49
N GLU A 196 -1.75 -13.35 -30.21
CA GLU A 196 -1.75 -13.35 -31.67
C GLU A 196 -3.12 -13.70 -32.22
N ASP A 197 -3.70 -12.83 -33.04
CA ASP A 197 -4.96 -13.04 -33.75
C ASP A 197 -4.73 -13.60 -35.17
N ALA A 198 -5.70 -14.33 -35.68
CA ALA A 198 -5.62 -14.85 -37.00
C ALA A 198 -6.25 -13.88 -38.00
N PRO A 199 -5.63 -13.64 -39.15
CA PRO A 199 -6.18 -12.75 -40.17
C PRO A 199 -7.51 -13.28 -40.75
N ILE A 200 -8.41 -12.36 -41.06
CA ILE A 200 -9.70 -12.67 -41.66
C ILE A 200 -9.76 -12.21 -43.12
N ILE A 201 -10.51 -12.96 -43.92
CA ILE A 201 -10.81 -12.61 -45.32
C ILE A 201 -12.29 -12.25 -45.45
N THR A 202 -12.56 -11.13 -46.07
CA THR A 202 -13.90 -10.63 -46.33
C THR A 202 -14.10 -10.34 -47.83
N GLY A 203 -15.33 -10.00 -48.25
CA GLY A 203 -15.62 -9.59 -49.59
C GLY A 203 -16.47 -10.62 -50.40
N THR A 204 -16.43 -10.52 -51.72
CA THR A 204 -17.26 -11.32 -52.60
C THR A 204 -16.56 -12.64 -52.95
N ALA A 205 -16.94 -13.71 -52.25
CA ALA A 205 -16.37 -15.06 -52.40
C ALA A 205 -17.15 -15.99 -53.32
N SER A 206 -18.21 -15.50 -53.99
CA SER A 206 -19.01 -16.27 -54.91
C SER A 206 -19.29 -15.51 -56.21
N GLY A 207 -19.40 -16.21 -57.31
CA GLY A 207 -19.78 -15.64 -58.59
C GLY A 207 -20.59 -16.64 -59.39
N VAL A 208 -21.35 -16.14 -60.40
CA VAL A 208 -22.16 -16.97 -61.27
C VAL A 208 -21.73 -16.71 -62.72
N VAL A 209 -21.53 -17.78 -63.41
CA VAL A 209 -21.37 -17.77 -64.92
C VAL A 209 -22.38 -18.69 -65.50
N ALA A 210 -22.74 -18.41 -66.74
CA ALA A 210 -23.74 -19.19 -67.53
C ALA A 210 -23.20 -19.51 -68.91
N GLU A 211 -23.32 -20.76 -69.31
CA GLU A 211 -23.11 -21.19 -70.67
C GLU A 211 -24.01 -20.35 -71.64
N ASP A 212 -23.48 -19.90 -72.74
CA ASP A 212 -24.13 -19.00 -73.68
C ASP A 212 -24.59 -17.64 -73.10
N GLY A 213 -24.14 -17.28 -71.88
CA GLY A 213 -24.49 -16.03 -71.21
C GLY A 213 -23.29 -15.30 -70.63
N THR A 214 -23.31 -15.00 -69.34
CA THR A 214 -22.21 -14.35 -68.64
C THR A 214 -21.06 -15.33 -68.40
N LEU A 215 -19.98 -15.17 -69.17
CA LEU A 215 -18.82 -16.07 -69.13
C LEU A 215 -17.72 -15.64 -68.08
N LEU A 216 -17.91 -14.52 -67.46
CA LEU A 216 -16.95 -13.97 -66.49
C LEU A 216 -17.64 -13.65 -65.17
N ALA A 217 -17.16 -14.20 -64.12
CA ALA A 217 -17.48 -13.77 -62.77
C ALA A 217 -16.27 -13.02 -62.17
N ASN A 218 -16.52 -11.98 -61.44
CA ASN A 218 -15.51 -11.23 -60.75
C ASN A 218 -15.99 -10.87 -59.34
N GLY A 219 -15.04 -10.60 -58.48
CA GLY A 219 -15.28 -10.20 -57.09
C GLY A 219 -14.03 -9.54 -56.50
N THR A 220 -14.20 -8.95 -55.34
CA THR A 220 -13.09 -8.37 -54.58
C THR A 220 -13.05 -9.00 -53.21
N LEU A 221 -11.88 -9.44 -52.81
CA LEU A 221 -11.59 -9.89 -51.45
C LEU A 221 -10.73 -8.85 -50.75
N ALA A 222 -10.95 -8.70 -49.47
CA ALA A 222 -10.11 -7.90 -48.56
C ALA A 222 -9.64 -8.79 -47.43
N THR A 223 -8.51 -8.44 -46.86
CA THR A 223 -8.00 -9.09 -45.64
C THR A 223 -7.71 -8.04 -44.62
N SER A 224 -7.90 -8.38 -43.34
CA SER A 224 -7.58 -7.56 -42.20
C SER A 224 -7.14 -8.44 -41.03
N ASP A 225 -6.43 -7.85 -40.12
CA ASP A 225 -6.01 -8.43 -38.86
C ASP A 225 -6.45 -7.53 -37.70
N ALA A 226 -6.65 -8.06 -36.51
CA ALA A 226 -6.93 -7.30 -35.31
C ALA A 226 -5.63 -6.75 -34.70
N ASP A 227 -4.54 -7.53 -34.78
CA ASP A 227 -3.22 -7.11 -34.34
C ASP A 227 -2.72 -5.87 -35.10
N ALA A 228 -2.36 -4.81 -34.39
CA ALA A 228 -2.07 -3.51 -35.01
C ALA A 228 -0.82 -3.50 -35.90
N ALA A 229 0.12 -4.41 -35.68
CA ALA A 229 1.32 -4.53 -36.50
C ALA A 229 1.15 -5.43 -37.71
N ASP A 230 0.06 -6.22 -37.79
CA ASP A 230 -0.12 -7.22 -38.83
C ASP A 230 -0.84 -6.66 -40.06
N THR A 231 -0.21 -6.85 -41.19
CA THR A 231 -0.73 -6.42 -42.49
C THR A 231 -0.79 -7.62 -43.44
N PRO A 232 -1.84 -8.46 -43.36
CA PRO A 232 -1.95 -9.66 -44.17
C PRO A 232 -2.13 -9.31 -45.67
N THR A 233 -1.53 -10.11 -46.52
CA THR A 233 -1.58 -9.93 -47.98
C THR A 233 -1.96 -11.21 -48.68
N PHE A 234 -2.62 -11.07 -49.83
CA PHE A 234 -2.95 -12.23 -50.70
C PHE A 234 -1.75 -12.70 -51.50
N THR A 235 -1.58 -14.01 -51.59
CA THR A 235 -0.70 -14.62 -52.58
C THR A 235 -1.43 -14.71 -53.89
N ALA A 236 -0.98 -13.97 -54.90
CA ALA A 236 -1.59 -13.98 -56.21
C ALA A 236 -1.55 -15.38 -56.87
N GLN A 237 -2.66 -15.78 -57.44
CA GLN A 237 -2.79 -17.00 -58.22
C GLN A 237 -3.17 -16.64 -59.67
N THR A 238 -2.51 -17.27 -60.63
CA THR A 238 -2.76 -17.02 -62.05
C THR A 238 -3.00 -18.34 -62.79
N GLY A 239 -4.12 -18.41 -63.50
CA GLY A 239 -4.43 -19.56 -64.33
C GLY A 239 -4.64 -20.88 -63.59
N THR A 240 -5.12 -20.79 -62.32
CA THR A 240 -5.46 -22.00 -61.56
C THR A 240 -6.66 -22.68 -62.21
N ALA A 241 -6.46 -23.90 -62.72
CA ALA A 241 -7.51 -24.66 -63.36
C ALA A 241 -8.61 -25.09 -62.40
N GLY A 242 -9.88 -24.83 -62.74
CA GLY A 242 -11.04 -25.39 -62.09
C GLY A 242 -11.32 -26.83 -62.50
N THR A 243 -12.38 -27.41 -61.99
CA THR A 243 -12.79 -28.79 -62.28
C THR A 243 -13.54 -28.92 -63.62
N TYR A 244 -14.01 -27.79 -64.22
CA TYR A 244 -14.74 -27.69 -65.47
C TYR A 244 -14.16 -26.61 -66.36
#